data_b01be064f5683b504d2e5cef9b082917
#
_entry.id   b01be064f5683b504d2e5cef9b082917
#
_cell.length_a   1.000
_cell.length_b   1.000
_cell.length_c   1.000
_cell.angle_alpha   90.00
_cell.angle_beta   90.00
_cell.angle_gamma   90.00
#
_symmetry.space_group_name_H-M   'P 1'
#
loop_
_entity.id
_entity.type
_entity.pdbx_description
1 polymer ?
#
loop_
_entity_poly.entity_id
_entity_poly.type
_entity_poly.pdbx_seq_one_letter_code
_entity_poly.pdbx_strand_id
1 'polypeptide(L)'
;FQQFNNSVGYASQEQGGNLIVKEQWLEGPSWTIYIMLNNDESQKLANMIIHSQCVYIPYLGKNDHPATIEKAEYVEVKNVDAENLTIQSLSLSEALDFDQDEMDFKYEEYLPLTLNLETNHHELKKFILTNAPVEEAFTEIYEDGEKHITFY
;
A
#
# COMPACT_ATOMS: atom_id res chain seq x y z
N PHE A 1 -9.99 -4.59 -18.18
CA PHE A 1 -9.46 -5.96 -18.23
C PHE A 1 -8.64 -6.14 -19.49
N GLN A 2 -7.39 -6.53 -19.35
CA GLN A 2 -6.58 -7.01 -20.46
C GLN A 2 -6.48 -8.53 -20.42
N GLN A 3 -6.52 -9.14 -21.59
CA GLN A 3 -6.36 -10.58 -21.76
C GLN A 3 -5.18 -10.82 -22.69
N PHE A 4 -4.24 -11.64 -22.28
CA PHE A 4 -3.11 -12.03 -23.11
C PHE A 4 -2.85 -13.53 -23.01
N ASN A 5 -2.22 -14.06 -24.04
CA ASN A 5 -1.79 -15.44 -24.08
C ASN A 5 -0.32 -15.50 -23.63
N ASN A 6 -0.06 -16.29 -22.62
CA ASN A 6 1.30 -16.61 -22.21
C ASN A 6 1.65 -18.03 -22.66
N SER A 7 2.60 -18.17 -23.56
CA SER A 7 3.09 -19.47 -23.99
C SER A 7 4.27 -19.91 -23.12
N VAL A 8 4.18 -21.09 -22.53
CA VAL A 8 5.15 -21.59 -21.55
C VAL A 8 6.06 -22.64 -22.21
N GLY A 9 7.28 -22.22 -22.59
CA GLY A 9 8.36 -23.11 -23.04
C GLY A 9 7.99 -24.08 -24.17
N TYR A 10 8.45 -25.30 -24.09
CA TYR A 10 8.20 -26.34 -25.11
C TYR A 10 6.73 -26.70 -25.27
N ALA A 11 5.92 -26.57 -24.23
CA ALA A 11 4.49 -26.84 -24.28
C ALA A 11 3.69 -25.83 -25.14
N SER A 12 4.30 -24.72 -25.56
CA SER A 12 3.65 -23.73 -26.43
C SER A 12 3.25 -24.23 -27.79
N GLN A 13 3.87 -25.35 -28.24
CA GLN A 13 3.58 -26.00 -29.52
C GLN A 13 2.59 -27.17 -29.41
N GLU A 14 2.19 -27.54 -28.20
CA GLU A 14 1.24 -28.61 -27.94
C GLU A 14 -0.18 -28.07 -27.81
N GLN A 15 -1.16 -28.92 -28.13
CA GLN A 15 -2.56 -28.57 -27.98
C GLN A 15 -2.88 -28.34 -26.49
N GLY A 16 -3.34 -27.14 -26.14
CA GLY A 16 -3.59 -26.74 -24.74
C GLY A 16 -2.37 -26.16 -24.02
N GLY A 17 -1.23 -25.98 -24.70
CA GLY A 17 -0.02 -25.40 -24.13
C GLY A 17 -0.05 -23.87 -23.89
N ASN A 18 -1.13 -23.19 -24.25
CA ASN A 18 -1.30 -21.76 -24.02
C ASN A 18 -2.09 -21.50 -22.74
N LEU A 19 -1.47 -20.75 -21.83
CA LEU A 19 -2.15 -20.23 -20.64
C LEU A 19 -2.80 -18.89 -20.98
N ILE A 20 -4.11 -18.81 -20.84
CA ILE A 20 -4.85 -17.55 -20.97
C ILE A 20 -4.97 -16.96 -19.57
N VAL A 21 -4.36 -15.78 -19.36
CA VAL A 21 -4.39 -15.05 -18.11
C VAL A 21 -5.28 -13.82 -18.27
N LYS A 22 -6.18 -13.62 -17.31
CA LYS A 22 -6.96 -12.39 -17.19
C LYS A 22 -6.42 -11.60 -16.01
N GLU A 23 -6.03 -10.37 -16.26
CA GLU A 23 -5.55 -9.48 -15.21
C GLU A 23 -6.44 -8.23 -15.14
N GLN A 24 -6.61 -7.72 -13.93
CA GLN A 24 -7.20 -6.41 -13.69
C GLN A 24 -6.08 -5.42 -13.43
N TRP A 25 -6.07 -4.33 -14.19
CA TRP A 25 -5.13 -3.25 -14.00
C TRP A 25 -5.86 -1.98 -13.62
N LEU A 26 -5.26 -1.23 -12.69
CA LEU A 26 -5.68 0.13 -12.42
C LEU A 26 -5.11 1.03 -13.52
N GLU A 27 -5.92 1.92 -14.05
CA GLU A 27 -5.50 2.90 -15.05
C GLU A 27 -5.24 4.25 -14.37
N GLY A 28 -4.02 4.78 -14.54
CA GLY A 28 -3.61 6.05 -13.98
C GLY A 28 -3.70 6.16 -12.45
N PRO A 29 -3.30 5.12 -11.68
CA PRO A 29 -3.38 5.19 -10.23
C PRO A 29 -2.39 6.22 -9.69
N SER A 30 -2.78 6.90 -8.61
CA SER A 30 -1.93 7.82 -7.87
C SER A 30 -2.10 7.58 -6.38
N TRP A 31 -0.98 7.51 -5.64
CA TRP A 31 -0.96 7.31 -4.19
C TRP A 31 -0.08 8.31 -3.50
N THR A 32 -0.46 8.68 -2.28
CA THR A 32 0.44 9.30 -1.32
C THR A 32 0.94 8.21 -0.38
N ILE A 33 2.26 8.08 -0.26
CA ILE A 33 2.91 7.10 0.60
C ILE A 33 3.66 7.86 1.68
N TYR A 34 3.36 7.56 2.95
CA TYR A 34 4.06 8.10 4.10
C TYR A 34 5.08 7.08 4.60
N ILE A 35 6.29 7.52 4.85
CA ILE A 35 7.38 6.70 5.35
C ILE A 35 7.88 7.31 6.65
N MET A 36 7.77 6.58 7.75
CA MET A 36 8.29 7.01 9.04
C MET A 36 9.82 6.88 9.06
N LEU A 37 10.50 7.96 9.40
CA LEU A 37 11.97 8.03 9.42
C LEU A 37 12.51 7.69 10.82
N ASN A 38 12.35 6.45 11.22
CA ASN A 38 12.72 5.96 12.56
C ASN A 38 14.02 5.16 12.62
N ASN A 39 14.68 4.92 11.47
CA ASN A 39 15.93 4.17 11.38
C ASN A 39 16.79 4.64 10.20
N ASP A 40 18.05 4.15 10.16
CA ASP A 40 19.03 4.55 9.12
C ASP A 40 18.59 4.14 7.70
N GLU A 41 17.88 3.03 7.56
CA GLU A 41 17.41 2.56 6.24
C GLU A 41 16.32 3.46 5.69
N SER A 42 15.33 3.82 6.51
CA SER A 42 14.25 4.74 6.10
C SER A 42 14.79 6.13 5.79
N GLN A 43 15.78 6.63 6.55
CA GLN A 43 16.44 7.91 6.26
C GLN A 43 17.22 7.86 4.94
N LYS A 44 17.94 6.75 4.69
CA LYS A 44 18.65 6.55 3.42
C LYS A 44 17.68 6.49 2.25
N LEU A 45 16.57 5.77 2.39
CA LEU A 45 15.52 5.68 1.38
C LEU A 45 14.93 7.05 1.06
N ALA A 46 14.54 7.81 2.09
CA ALA A 46 14.02 9.17 1.93
C ALA A 46 15.01 10.08 1.19
N ASN A 47 16.29 10.04 1.58
CA ASN A 47 17.32 10.82 0.90
C ASN A 47 17.48 10.44 -0.59
N MET A 48 17.42 9.15 -0.92
CA MET A 48 17.46 8.70 -2.31
C MET A 48 16.24 9.18 -3.10
N ILE A 49 15.04 9.06 -2.53
CA ILE A 49 13.79 9.48 -3.18
C ILE A 49 13.79 11.00 -3.46
N ILE A 50 14.15 11.81 -2.46
CA ILE A 50 14.19 13.28 -2.59
C ILE A 50 15.19 13.75 -3.66
N HIS A 51 16.31 13.04 -3.81
CA HIS A 51 17.31 13.34 -4.81
C HIS A 51 17.09 12.61 -6.15
N SER A 52 15.93 11.98 -6.34
CA SER A 52 15.60 11.20 -7.54
C SER A 52 16.65 10.12 -7.87
N GLN A 53 17.18 9.48 -6.84
CA GLN A 53 18.13 8.39 -6.95
C GLN A 53 17.45 7.06 -6.73
N CYS A 54 17.75 6.07 -7.56
CA CYS A 54 17.28 4.69 -7.37
C CYS A 54 18.34 3.71 -7.86
N VAL A 55 18.38 2.54 -7.24
CA VAL A 55 19.20 1.41 -7.72
C VAL A 55 18.50 0.70 -8.87
N TYR A 56 17.18 0.58 -8.76
CA TYR A 56 16.30 0.02 -9.79
C TYR A 56 15.15 0.99 -10.04
N ILE A 57 14.65 1.01 -11.27
CA ILE A 57 13.49 1.82 -11.62
C ILE A 57 12.29 1.33 -10.78
N PRO A 58 11.64 2.21 -10.00
CA PRO A 58 10.48 1.83 -9.23
C PRO A 58 9.32 1.43 -10.15
N TYR A 59 8.53 0.44 -9.74
CA TYR A 59 7.39 -0.05 -10.49
C TYR A 59 6.22 -0.40 -9.56
N LEU A 60 5.02 -0.46 -10.12
CA LEU A 60 3.77 -0.72 -9.40
C LEU A 60 3.27 -2.11 -9.74
N GLY A 61 3.60 -3.08 -8.89
CA GLY A 61 3.21 -4.48 -9.01
C GLY A 61 4.05 -5.28 -10.00
N LYS A 62 4.26 -4.81 -11.24
CA LYS A 62 5.04 -5.48 -12.28
C LYS A 62 6.06 -4.55 -12.93
N ASN A 63 7.14 -5.12 -13.48
CA ASN A 63 8.23 -4.36 -14.11
C ASN A 63 7.81 -3.56 -15.35
N ASP A 64 6.72 -3.95 -16.00
CA ASP A 64 6.13 -3.25 -17.14
C ASP A 64 5.20 -2.09 -16.75
N HIS A 65 5.05 -1.84 -15.44
CA HIS A 65 4.31 -0.71 -14.87
C HIS A 65 5.25 0.25 -14.12
N PRO A 66 6.12 1.00 -14.81
CA PRO A 66 7.04 1.92 -14.15
C PRO A 66 6.27 2.97 -13.35
N ALA A 67 6.76 3.27 -12.15
CA ALA A 67 6.24 4.31 -11.29
C ALA A 67 6.98 5.62 -11.51
N THR A 68 6.24 6.72 -11.47
CA THR A 68 6.81 8.06 -11.43
C THR A 68 6.57 8.66 -10.06
N ILE A 69 7.63 9.14 -9.41
CA ILE A 69 7.54 9.90 -8.18
C ILE A 69 7.34 11.36 -8.59
N GLU A 70 6.11 11.86 -8.43
CA GLU A 70 5.76 13.23 -8.84
C GLU A 70 6.27 14.26 -7.83
N LYS A 71 6.20 13.93 -6.54
CA LYS A 71 6.61 14.81 -5.44
C LYS A 71 7.17 13.97 -4.30
N ALA A 72 8.22 14.45 -3.67
CA ALA A 72 8.74 13.92 -2.42
C ALA A 72 9.15 15.07 -1.51
N GLU A 73 8.71 15.04 -0.25
CA GLU A 73 8.99 16.08 0.73
C GLU A 73 9.04 15.50 2.14
N TYR A 74 9.72 16.18 3.04
CA TYR A 74 9.64 15.91 4.47
C TYR A 74 8.42 16.62 5.04
N VAL A 75 7.64 15.89 5.83
CA VAL A 75 6.49 16.43 6.57
C VAL A 75 6.68 16.12 8.05
N GLU A 76 6.27 17.04 8.90
CA GLU A 76 6.18 16.81 10.35
C GLU A 76 4.79 16.32 10.66
N VAL A 77 4.70 15.20 11.37
CA VAL A 77 3.43 14.65 11.84
C VAL A 77 3.34 14.77 13.35
N LYS A 78 2.12 14.92 13.87
CA LYS A 78 1.83 15.00 15.30
C LYS A 78 0.95 13.83 15.69
N ASN A 79 1.25 13.21 16.82
CA ASN A 79 0.35 12.23 17.41
C ASN A 79 -0.90 12.96 17.92
N VAL A 80 -2.07 12.40 17.62
CA VAL A 80 -3.38 12.96 17.99
C VAL A 80 -4.27 11.90 18.61
N ASP A 81 -5.21 12.36 19.45
CA ASP A 81 -6.22 11.47 20.04
C ASP A 81 -7.19 10.97 18.95
N ALA A 82 -7.59 9.71 19.07
CA ALA A 82 -8.39 9.02 18.05
C ALA A 82 -9.87 9.42 17.98
N GLU A 83 -10.38 10.12 18.99
CA GLU A 83 -11.81 10.29 19.18
C GLU A 83 -12.48 11.07 18.04
N ASN A 84 -13.43 10.41 17.36
CA ASN A 84 -14.22 10.95 16.24
C ASN A 84 -13.43 11.42 15.01
N LEU A 85 -12.22 10.87 14.78
CA LEU A 85 -11.42 11.18 13.61
C LEU A 85 -11.69 10.21 12.46
N THR A 86 -11.72 10.72 11.24
CA THR A 86 -11.69 9.89 10.03
C THR A 86 -10.24 9.68 9.59
N ILE A 87 -9.87 8.44 9.29
CA ILE A 87 -8.52 8.10 8.84
C ILE A 87 -8.49 8.08 7.31
N GLN A 88 -7.55 8.82 6.73
CA GLN A 88 -7.38 8.92 5.27
C GLN A 88 -6.28 7.99 4.74
N SER A 89 -5.72 7.12 5.57
CA SER A 89 -4.78 6.08 5.16
C SER A 89 -5.42 4.70 5.20
N LEU A 90 -4.84 3.77 4.46
CA LEU A 90 -5.09 2.35 4.65
C LEU A 90 -4.54 1.95 6.02
N SER A 91 -5.33 1.27 6.84
CA SER A 91 -4.99 0.92 8.23
C SER A 91 -5.13 -0.57 8.47
N LEU A 92 -4.42 -1.12 9.46
CA LEU A 92 -4.64 -2.49 9.91
C LEU A 92 -6.04 -2.61 10.53
N SER A 93 -6.82 -3.57 10.05
CA SER A 93 -8.21 -3.77 10.50
C SER A 93 -8.32 -4.10 11.99
N GLU A 94 -7.29 -4.69 12.58
CA GLU A 94 -7.22 -5.02 14.00
C GLU A 94 -6.76 -3.86 14.89
N ALA A 95 -6.34 -2.74 14.29
CA ALA A 95 -5.77 -1.60 15.00
C ALA A 95 -6.78 -0.48 15.27
N LEU A 96 -7.96 -0.52 14.67
CA LEU A 96 -8.97 0.52 14.76
C LEU A 96 -10.37 -0.09 14.78
N ASP A 97 -11.22 0.39 15.68
CA ASP A 97 -12.66 0.18 15.63
C ASP A 97 -13.33 1.45 15.10
N PHE A 98 -14.33 1.27 14.24
CA PHE A 98 -15.01 2.34 13.54
C PHE A 98 -16.51 2.36 13.83
N ASP A 99 -17.09 3.53 13.90
CA ASP A 99 -18.53 3.71 14.01
C ASP A 99 -19.25 3.10 12.80
N GLN A 100 -19.97 2.01 13.03
CA GLN A 100 -20.68 1.26 11.99
C GLN A 100 -21.92 2.00 11.50
N ASP A 101 -22.49 2.87 12.32
CA ASP A 101 -23.71 3.63 11.98
C ASP A 101 -23.39 4.80 11.03
N GLU A 102 -22.17 5.31 11.05
CA GLU A 102 -21.67 6.38 10.17
C GLU A 102 -20.85 5.88 8.99
N MET A 103 -20.81 4.56 8.76
CA MET A 103 -20.03 3.94 7.70
C MET A 103 -20.79 3.87 6.36
N ASP A 104 -20.46 4.75 5.41
CA ASP A 104 -21.04 4.72 4.06
C ASP A 104 -20.34 3.73 3.13
N PHE A 105 -19.01 3.55 3.29
CA PHE A 105 -18.25 2.57 2.53
C PHE A 105 -17.20 1.88 3.39
N LYS A 106 -16.84 0.67 2.95
CA LYS A 106 -15.81 -0.15 3.55
C LYS A 106 -15.06 -0.91 2.46
N TYR A 107 -13.75 -0.72 2.41
CA TYR A 107 -12.84 -1.52 1.61
C TYR A 107 -11.96 -2.34 2.55
N GLU A 108 -11.91 -3.65 2.34
CA GLU A 108 -11.06 -4.56 3.11
C GLU A 108 -10.29 -5.47 2.16
N GLU A 109 -9.00 -5.65 2.43
CA GLU A 109 -8.14 -6.54 1.68
C GLU A 109 -7.02 -7.12 2.55
N TYR A 110 -6.58 -8.34 2.21
CA TYR A 110 -5.37 -8.92 2.79
C TYR A 110 -4.16 -8.49 1.99
N LEU A 111 -3.27 -7.75 2.63
CA LEU A 111 -2.04 -7.23 2.02
C LEU A 111 -0.79 -7.74 2.75
N PRO A 112 0.35 -7.81 2.07
CA PRO A 112 1.62 -8.18 2.70
C PRO A 112 2.06 -7.09 3.67
N LEU A 113 2.28 -7.48 4.93
CA LEU A 113 2.82 -6.62 5.98
C LEU A 113 4.34 -6.75 6.05
N THR A 114 4.82 -7.99 6.14
CA THR A 114 6.24 -8.30 6.26
C THR A 114 6.65 -9.42 5.33
N LEU A 115 7.93 -9.48 4.99
CA LEU A 115 8.55 -10.58 4.26
C LEU A 115 9.44 -11.38 5.21
N ASN A 116 9.12 -12.65 5.41
CA ASN A 116 10.02 -13.58 6.07
C ASN A 116 11.15 -13.96 5.10
N LEU A 117 12.37 -13.52 5.39
CA LEU A 117 13.53 -13.73 4.54
C LEU A 117 14.02 -15.19 4.49
N GLU A 118 13.70 -16.01 5.49
CA GLU A 118 14.11 -17.43 5.52
C GLU A 118 13.20 -18.28 4.62
N THR A 119 11.90 -18.02 4.66
CA THR A 119 10.90 -18.77 3.90
C THR A 119 10.50 -18.12 2.59
N ASN A 120 10.86 -16.86 2.39
CA ASN A 120 10.45 -16.01 1.28
C ASN A 120 8.92 -15.89 1.13
N HIS A 121 8.21 -15.96 2.25
CA HIS A 121 6.75 -15.82 2.32
C HIS A 121 6.38 -14.49 2.96
N HIS A 122 5.34 -13.86 2.45
CA HIS A 122 4.76 -12.67 3.06
C HIS A 122 3.79 -13.07 4.18
N GLU A 123 3.87 -12.35 5.30
CA GLU A 123 2.80 -12.32 6.28
C GLU A 123 1.69 -11.42 5.75
N LEU A 124 0.49 -11.96 5.59
CA LEU A 124 -0.68 -11.21 5.14
C LEU A 124 -1.49 -10.74 6.34
N LYS A 125 -1.81 -9.46 6.37
CA LYS A 125 -2.73 -8.87 7.34
C LYS A 125 -3.92 -8.23 6.63
N LYS A 126 -5.02 -8.15 7.35
CA LYS A 126 -6.24 -7.51 6.86
C LYS A 126 -6.12 -6.01 7.05
N PHE A 127 -6.31 -5.29 5.97
CA PHE A 127 -6.35 -3.83 5.96
C PHE A 127 -7.75 -3.33 5.68
N ILE A 128 -8.03 -2.13 6.15
CA ILE A 128 -9.30 -1.44 6.00
C ILE A 128 -9.08 0.00 5.54
N LEU A 129 -9.98 0.48 4.69
CA LEU A 129 -10.19 1.88 4.35
C LEU A 129 -11.68 2.18 4.41
N THR A 130 -12.07 3.21 5.14
CA THR A 130 -13.47 3.62 5.32
C THR A 130 -13.55 5.12 5.54
N ASN A 131 -14.74 5.70 5.38
CA ASN A 131 -15.04 7.08 5.76
C ASN A 131 -15.59 7.21 7.19
N ALA A 132 -15.86 6.09 7.87
CA ALA A 132 -16.39 6.11 9.22
C ALA A 132 -15.39 6.72 10.21
N PRO A 133 -15.86 7.47 11.22
CA PRO A 133 -15.01 7.94 12.30
C PRO A 133 -14.52 6.77 13.17
N VAL A 134 -13.38 6.96 13.79
CA VAL A 134 -12.80 6.01 14.75
C VAL A 134 -13.54 6.10 16.08
N GLU A 135 -14.01 4.97 16.58
CA GLU A 135 -14.55 4.85 17.95
C GLU A 135 -13.45 4.51 18.96
N GLU A 136 -12.58 3.56 18.62
CA GLU A 136 -11.47 3.14 19.48
C GLU A 136 -10.23 2.85 18.63
N ALA A 137 -9.07 3.28 19.11
CA ALA A 137 -7.79 3.03 18.47
C ALA A 137 -6.84 2.25 19.38
N PHE A 138 -6.26 1.18 18.83
CA PHE A 138 -5.23 0.35 19.46
C PHE A 138 -3.84 0.64 18.86
N THR A 139 -3.72 1.71 18.10
CA THR A 139 -2.48 2.21 17.49
C THR A 139 -2.43 3.72 17.58
N GLU A 140 -1.26 4.29 17.33
CA GLU A 140 -1.07 5.73 17.27
C GLU A 140 -1.63 6.29 15.95
N ILE A 141 -2.32 7.43 16.05
CA ILE A 141 -2.81 8.20 14.90
C ILE A 141 -1.98 9.47 14.80
N TYR A 142 -1.64 9.81 13.57
CA TYR A 142 -0.81 10.99 13.29
C TYR A 142 -1.54 11.93 12.32
N GLU A 143 -1.33 13.23 12.52
CA GLU A 143 -1.83 14.30 11.68
C GLU A 143 -0.67 14.98 10.95
N ASP A 144 -0.78 15.16 9.63
CA ASP A 144 0.17 15.93 8.80
C ASP A 144 -0.28 17.39 8.56
N GLY A 145 -1.32 17.84 9.28
CA GLY A 145 -1.97 19.13 9.15
C GLY A 145 -3.24 19.11 8.28
N GLU A 146 -3.44 18.09 7.47
CA GLU A 146 -4.63 17.92 6.62
C GLU A 146 -5.28 16.55 6.79
N LYS A 147 -4.49 15.52 7.06
CA LYS A 147 -4.94 14.11 7.06
C LYS A 147 -4.55 13.42 8.35
N HIS A 148 -5.42 12.51 8.78
CA HIS A 148 -5.13 11.57 9.85
C HIS A 148 -4.69 10.24 9.23
N ILE A 149 -3.55 9.75 9.67
CA ILE A 149 -2.91 8.56 9.10
C ILE A 149 -2.42 7.63 10.20
N THR A 150 -2.29 6.35 9.88
CA THR A 150 -1.66 5.34 10.74
C THR A 150 -0.43 4.77 10.05
N PHE A 151 0.54 4.33 10.84
CA PHE A 151 1.69 3.56 10.39
C PHE A 151 1.59 2.11 10.88
N TYR A 152 2.23 1.18 10.17
CA TYR A 152 2.28 -0.25 10.49
C TYR A 152 3.58 -0.92 10.04
#